data_4ca9d263d0e94a80ee9923d43fd25473
#
_entry.id   4ca9d263d0e94a80ee9923d43fd25473
#
_cell.length_a   1.000
_cell.length_b   1.000
_cell.length_c   1.000
_cell.angle_alpha   90.00
_cell.angle_beta   90.00
_cell.angle_gamma   90.00
#
_symmetry.space_group_name_H-M   'P 1'
#
loop_
_entity.id
_entity.type
_entity.pdbx_description
1 polymer ?
#
loop_
_entity_poly.entity_id
_entity_poly.type
_entity_poly.pdbx_seq_one_letter_code
_entity_poly.pdbx_strand_id
1 'polypeptide(L)'
;EQDEADYQTERSEQLGTLFRKNIYQMIPQEVTPLIPSSLVATYPFNNESPIVTLIKRYQSAASLSDFESSAKSWVETYSKALLGLVIPLVTKYGIALEAHLQNAIATFRKDGLLDTMYIRDFEGLRIDKAQLNEMGYSTSHFHEKSRILTDSKTSVFNKAFYSTVQNHLGELILTISKASNDSNLERHMWYIVRDVLDNIFDQLVLSTHKSNQVNENRINEIKDTMFAPFIDYKCVTTMRLEDEAHHYTYIKVNNPLYRENN
;
A
#
# COMPACT_ATOMS: atom_id res chain seq x y z
N GLU A 1 -3.21 -41.99 7.33
CA GLU A 1 -4.21 -40.89 7.52
C GLU A 1 -3.49 -39.50 7.48
N GLN A 2 -2.32 -39.38 8.10
CA GLN A 2 -1.55 -38.13 8.12
C GLN A 2 -0.93 -37.83 6.73
N ASP A 3 -0.47 -38.85 6.02
CA ASP A 3 0.05 -38.76 4.64
C ASP A 3 -1.05 -38.34 3.65
N GLU A 4 -2.29 -38.75 3.86
CA GLU A 4 -3.42 -38.39 3.00
C GLU A 4 -3.82 -36.93 3.12
N ALA A 5 -3.77 -36.37 4.34
CA ALA A 5 -4.03 -34.96 4.58
C ALA A 5 -2.93 -34.04 4.00
N ASP A 6 -1.66 -34.42 4.14
CA ASP A 6 -0.53 -33.69 3.55
C ASP A 6 -0.57 -33.75 2.01
N TYR A 7 -0.93 -34.90 1.43
CA TYR A 7 -1.08 -35.08 -0.01
C TYR A 7 -2.27 -34.29 -0.59
N GLN A 8 -3.37 -34.17 0.15
CA GLN A 8 -4.50 -33.34 -0.25
C GLN A 8 -4.16 -31.84 -0.22
N THR A 9 -3.38 -31.40 0.77
CA THR A 9 -2.90 -30.01 0.85
C THR A 9 -2.00 -29.68 -0.32
N GLU A 10 -1.02 -30.55 -0.62
CA GLU A 10 -0.08 -30.38 -1.73
C GLU A 10 -0.80 -30.36 -3.10
N ARG A 11 -1.80 -31.20 -3.30
CA ARG A 11 -2.65 -31.18 -4.50
C ARG A 11 -3.46 -29.87 -4.60
N SER A 12 -4.00 -29.39 -3.51
CA SER A 12 -4.76 -28.13 -3.49
C SER A 12 -3.89 -26.94 -3.86
N GLU A 13 -2.63 -26.92 -3.43
CA GLU A 13 -1.67 -25.88 -3.78
C GLU A 13 -1.32 -25.92 -5.28
N GLN A 14 -1.15 -27.11 -5.86
CA GLN A 14 -0.75 -27.29 -7.26
C GLN A 14 -1.91 -27.17 -8.25
N LEU A 15 -3.13 -27.61 -7.84
CA LEU A 15 -4.29 -27.73 -8.74
C LEU A 15 -5.42 -26.76 -8.39
N GLY A 16 -5.23 -25.92 -7.39
CA GLY A 16 -6.22 -24.95 -6.96
C GLY A 16 -6.45 -23.86 -8.01
N THR A 17 -7.70 -23.42 -8.15
CA THR A 17 -8.09 -22.33 -9.05
C THR A 17 -8.91 -21.31 -8.30
N LEU A 18 -8.54 -20.04 -8.44
CA LEU A 18 -9.24 -18.91 -7.86
C LEU A 18 -10.16 -18.24 -8.89
N PHE A 19 -11.46 -18.28 -8.65
CA PHE A 19 -12.44 -17.52 -9.43
C PHE A 19 -12.63 -16.13 -8.84
N ARG A 20 -12.43 -15.09 -9.67
CA ARG A 20 -12.65 -13.70 -9.29
C ARG A 20 -13.79 -13.10 -10.10
N LYS A 21 -14.60 -12.24 -9.47
CA LYS A 21 -15.55 -11.42 -10.21
C LYS A 21 -14.80 -10.52 -11.19
N ASN A 22 -15.37 -10.34 -12.37
CA ASN A 22 -14.84 -9.39 -13.33
C ASN A 22 -15.00 -7.97 -12.78
N ILE A 23 -13.92 -7.21 -12.70
CA ILE A 23 -13.91 -5.84 -12.18
C ILE A 23 -14.90 -4.94 -12.93
N TYR A 24 -15.07 -5.12 -14.23
CA TYR A 24 -16.00 -4.34 -15.05
C TYR A 24 -17.48 -4.54 -14.69
N GLN A 25 -17.82 -5.57 -13.92
CA GLN A 25 -19.16 -5.78 -13.34
C GLN A 25 -19.36 -5.07 -12.00
N MET A 26 -18.28 -4.54 -11.42
CA MET A 26 -18.27 -3.96 -10.08
C MET A 26 -18.07 -2.45 -10.09
N ILE A 27 -17.61 -1.89 -11.19
CA ILE A 27 -17.27 -0.46 -11.33
C ILE A 27 -18.26 0.25 -12.26
N PRO A 28 -18.45 1.58 -12.09
CA PRO A 28 -19.20 2.40 -13.05
C PRO A 28 -18.60 2.34 -14.45
N GLN A 29 -19.44 2.44 -15.49
CA GLN A 29 -18.98 2.38 -16.88
C GLN A 29 -18.10 3.58 -17.29
N GLU A 30 -18.21 4.68 -16.56
CA GLU A 30 -17.51 5.93 -16.83
C GLU A 30 -16.07 5.95 -16.33
N VAL A 31 -15.67 4.97 -15.51
CA VAL A 31 -14.32 4.89 -14.95
C VAL A 31 -13.49 3.83 -15.67
N THR A 32 -12.19 4.06 -15.72
CA THR A 32 -11.21 3.15 -16.34
C THR A 32 -10.39 2.46 -15.27
N PRO A 33 -10.43 1.12 -15.15
CA PRO A 33 -9.59 0.38 -14.21
C PRO A 33 -8.20 0.19 -14.81
N LEU A 34 -7.17 0.50 -14.01
CA LEU A 34 -5.77 0.32 -14.36
C LEU A 34 -5.03 -0.37 -13.22
N ILE A 35 -4.06 -1.20 -13.54
CA ILE A 35 -3.11 -1.74 -12.56
C ILE A 35 -2.01 -0.69 -12.40
N PRO A 36 -1.73 -0.17 -11.17
CA PRO A 36 -0.79 0.93 -10.97
C PRO A 36 0.62 0.69 -11.53
N SER A 37 1.08 -0.55 -11.66
CA SER A 37 2.35 -0.85 -12.32
C SER A 37 2.39 -0.40 -13.79
N SER A 38 1.24 -0.31 -14.47
CA SER A 38 1.18 0.24 -15.83
C SER A 38 1.29 1.77 -15.86
N LEU A 39 0.99 2.46 -14.75
CA LEU A 39 1.06 3.92 -14.68
C LEU A 39 2.49 4.46 -14.73
N VAL A 40 3.45 3.68 -14.25
CA VAL A 40 4.88 4.05 -14.17
C VAL A 40 5.68 3.58 -15.38
N ALA A 41 5.10 2.73 -16.23
CA ALA A 41 5.75 2.27 -17.44
C ALA A 41 5.84 3.40 -18.48
N THR A 42 6.99 3.50 -19.16
CA THR A 42 7.15 4.45 -20.27
C THR A 42 6.39 3.93 -21.49
N TYR A 43 5.51 4.75 -22.03
CA TYR A 43 4.74 4.39 -23.21
C TYR A 43 5.58 4.56 -24.49
N PRO A 44 5.72 3.53 -25.34
CA PRO A 44 6.73 3.53 -26.40
C PRO A 44 6.45 4.54 -27.53
N PHE A 45 5.22 5.03 -27.65
CA PHE A 45 4.84 5.93 -28.75
C PHE A 45 5.13 7.41 -28.49
N ASN A 46 5.07 7.85 -27.23
CA ASN A 46 5.28 9.26 -26.86
C ASN A 46 6.33 9.43 -25.75
N ASN A 47 6.96 8.36 -25.32
CA ASN A 47 7.96 8.31 -24.27
C ASN A 47 7.51 8.95 -22.94
N GLU A 48 6.18 8.93 -22.68
CA GLU A 48 5.55 9.47 -21.48
C GLU A 48 4.88 8.35 -20.68
N SER A 49 4.95 8.40 -19.37
CA SER A 49 4.25 7.46 -18.48
C SER A 49 2.77 7.81 -18.36
N PRO A 50 1.85 6.83 -18.34
CA PRO A 50 0.41 7.08 -18.25
C PRO A 50 -0.02 7.94 -17.06
N ILE A 51 0.72 7.88 -15.93
CA ILE A 51 0.45 8.75 -14.78
C ILE A 51 0.55 10.24 -15.14
N VAL A 52 1.53 10.61 -15.96
CA VAL A 52 1.70 12.00 -16.42
C VAL A 52 0.52 12.44 -17.27
N THR A 53 0.03 11.55 -18.15
CA THR A 53 -1.18 11.81 -18.94
C THR A 53 -2.41 12.02 -18.04
N LEU A 54 -2.58 11.21 -16.98
CA LEU A 54 -3.69 11.38 -16.03
C LEU A 54 -3.62 12.73 -15.30
N ILE A 55 -2.42 13.13 -14.84
CA ILE A 55 -2.22 14.41 -14.17
C ILE A 55 -2.51 15.58 -15.12
N LYS A 56 -2.06 15.52 -16.36
CA LYS A 56 -2.35 16.55 -17.39
C LYS A 56 -3.86 16.66 -17.70
N ARG A 57 -4.57 15.53 -17.73
CA ARG A 57 -6.04 15.53 -17.84
C ARG A 57 -6.69 16.23 -16.65
N TYR A 58 -6.24 15.92 -15.45
CA TYR A 58 -6.72 16.57 -14.24
C TYR A 58 -6.41 18.07 -14.25
N GLN A 59 -5.19 18.44 -14.61
CA GLN A 59 -4.78 19.85 -14.77
C GLN A 59 -5.76 20.62 -15.69
N SER A 60 -6.06 20.06 -16.85
CA SER A 60 -6.97 20.67 -17.81
C SER A 60 -8.41 20.75 -17.29
N ALA A 61 -8.92 19.68 -16.68
CA ALA A 61 -10.27 19.62 -16.15
C ALA A 61 -10.50 20.56 -14.97
N ALA A 62 -9.49 20.71 -14.10
CA ALA A 62 -9.54 21.57 -12.92
C ALA A 62 -9.06 23.00 -13.18
N SER A 63 -8.65 23.32 -14.43
CA SER A 63 -8.10 24.63 -14.82
C SER A 63 -6.93 25.08 -13.94
N LEU A 64 -6.04 24.14 -13.57
CA LEU A 64 -4.85 24.44 -12.78
C LEU A 64 -3.76 25.03 -13.65
N SER A 65 -2.97 25.96 -13.09
CA SER A 65 -1.99 26.77 -13.84
C SER A 65 -0.78 25.96 -14.29
N ASP A 66 -0.37 24.95 -13.50
CA ASP A 66 0.87 24.23 -13.72
C ASP A 66 0.76 22.73 -13.38
N PHE A 67 1.72 21.97 -13.91
CA PHE A 67 1.80 20.52 -13.71
C PHE A 67 2.09 20.16 -12.25
N GLU A 68 2.95 20.91 -11.59
CA GLU A 68 3.42 20.67 -10.22
C GLU A 68 2.27 20.77 -9.20
N SER A 69 1.44 21.79 -9.31
CA SER A 69 0.24 21.95 -8.47
C SER A 69 -0.77 20.81 -8.71
N SER A 70 -0.92 20.43 -9.97
CA SER A 70 -1.78 19.31 -10.37
C SER A 70 -1.28 17.98 -9.85
N ALA A 71 0.02 17.74 -9.93
CA ALA A 71 0.69 16.55 -9.41
C ALA A 71 0.52 16.42 -7.89
N LYS A 72 0.70 17.51 -7.16
CA LYS A 72 0.49 17.55 -5.69
C LYS A 72 -0.94 17.15 -5.31
N SER A 73 -1.95 17.75 -5.93
CA SER A 73 -3.35 17.44 -5.66
C SER A 73 -3.72 16.01 -6.09
N TRP A 74 -3.15 15.54 -7.19
CA TRP A 74 -3.34 14.17 -7.66
C TRP A 74 -2.76 13.15 -6.67
N VAL A 75 -1.52 13.38 -6.21
CA VAL A 75 -0.85 12.52 -5.20
C VAL A 75 -1.62 12.53 -3.88
N GLU A 76 -2.12 13.68 -3.45
CA GLU A 76 -2.94 13.79 -2.25
C GLU A 76 -4.19 12.90 -2.34
N THR A 77 -4.95 13.00 -3.43
CA THR A 77 -6.16 12.22 -3.66
C THR A 77 -5.86 10.72 -3.72
N TYR A 78 -4.80 10.35 -4.43
CA TYR A 78 -4.38 8.96 -4.56
C TYR A 78 -3.93 8.37 -3.22
N SER A 79 -3.12 9.11 -2.48
CA SER A 79 -2.62 8.69 -1.17
C SER A 79 -3.73 8.54 -0.14
N LYS A 80 -4.72 9.45 -0.13
CA LYS A 80 -5.91 9.33 0.74
C LYS A 80 -6.65 8.02 0.53
N ALA A 81 -6.86 7.62 -0.71
CA ALA A 81 -7.56 6.37 -1.03
C ALA A 81 -6.74 5.13 -0.64
N LEU A 82 -5.46 5.09 -1.01
CA LEU A 82 -4.60 3.94 -0.75
C LEU A 82 -4.32 3.78 0.75
N LEU A 83 -3.89 4.85 1.42
CA LEU A 83 -3.53 4.82 2.84
C LEU A 83 -4.76 4.71 3.74
N GLY A 84 -5.88 5.33 3.35
CA GLY A 84 -7.16 5.19 4.04
C GLY A 84 -7.70 3.76 4.04
N LEU A 85 -7.30 2.93 3.09
CA LEU A 85 -7.60 1.51 3.07
C LEU A 85 -6.61 0.70 3.93
N VAL A 86 -5.31 0.93 3.77
CA VAL A 86 -4.26 0.08 4.36
C VAL A 86 -4.04 0.37 5.85
N ILE A 87 -3.94 1.65 6.24
CA ILE A 87 -3.57 2.03 7.61
C ILE A 87 -4.60 1.57 8.66
N PRO A 88 -5.92 1.71 8.46
CA PRO A 88 -6.89 1.18 9.41
C PRO A 88 -6.83 -0.33 9.59
N LEU A 89 -6.50 -1.09 8.56
CA LEU A 89 -6.34 -2.55 8.65
C LEU A 89 -5.15 -2.94 9.53
N VAL A 90 -4.02 -2.26 9.36
CA VAL A 90 -2.82 -2.49 10.18
C VAL A 90 -3.05 -2.07 11.62
N THR A 91 -3.62 -0.89 11.84
CA THR A 91 -3.79 -0.32 13.18
C THR A 91 -4.87 -1.01 14.00
N LYS A 92 -6.03 -1.30 13.39
CA LYS A 92 -7.17 -1.92 14.10
C LYS A 92 -7.05 -3.43 14.22
N TYR A 93 -6.72 -4.09 13.12
CA TYR A 93 -6.81 -5.55 13.02
C TYR A 93 -5.45 -6.25 12.96
N GLY A 94 -4.36 -5.50 12.84
CA GLY A 94 -3.04 -6.08 12.64
C GLY A 94 -2.89 -6.78 11.28
N ILE A 95 -3.64 -6.34 10.26
CA ILE A 95 -3.62 -6.94 8.93
C ILE A 95 -2.80 -6.06 7.99
N ALA A 96 -1.68 -6.57 7.51
CA ALA A 96 -0.87 -5.96 6.48
C ALA A 96 -1.21 -6.52 5.10
N LEU A 97 -1.77 -5.68 4.25
CA LEU A 97 -1.95 -5.98 2.84
C LEU A 97 -0.61 -5.87 2.09
N GLU A 98 -0.42 -6.69 1.06
CA GLU A 98 0.67 -6.51 0.11
C GLU A 98 0.24 -5.56 -1.02
N ALA A 99 -0.02 -4.31 -0.67
CA ALA A 99 -0.60 -3.30 -1.55
C ALA A 99 0.44 -2.61 -2.45
N HIS A 100 1.33 -3.39 -3.10
CA HIS A 100 2.25 -2.85 -4.10
C HIS A 100 1.55 -2.60 -5.44
N LEU A 101 2.22 -1.94 -6.37
CA LEU A 101 1.67 -1.51 -7.67
C LEU A 101 0.93 -2.59 -8.46
N GLN A 102 1.38 -3.85 -8.40
CA GLN A 102 0.75 -4.95 -9.15
C GLN A 102 -0.53 -5.47 -8.46
N ASN A 103 -0.58 -5.43 -7.13
CA ASN A 103 -1.69 -5.97 -6.34
C ASN A 103 -2.82 -4.96 -6.08
N ALA A 104 -2.75 -3.80 -6.71
CA ALA A 104 -3.81 -2.82 -6.69
C ALA A 104 -4.50 -2.72 -8.06
N ILE A 105 -5.77 -2.32 -8.05
CA ILE A 105 -6.50 -1.84 -9.22
C ILE A 105 -7.05 -0.47 -8.85
N ALA A 106 -6.59 0.54 -9.56
CA ALA A 106 -7.03 1.92 -9.40
C ALA A 106 -8.00 2.27 -10.53
N THR A 107 -9.18 2.78 -10.20
CA THR A 107 -10.13 3.24 -11.20
C THR A 107 -10.05 4.76 -11.34
N PHE A 108 -10.03 5.25 -12.58
CA PHE A 108 -9.86 6.66 -12.87
C PHE A 108 -11.05 7.22 -13.60
N ARG A 109 -11.48 8.39 -13.20
CA ARG A 109 -12.51 9.18 -13.89
C ARG A 109 -11.94 9.78 -15.18
N LYS A 110 -12.83 10.31 -16.03
CA LYS A 110 -12.44 10.96 -17.29
C LYS A 110 -11.52 12.17 -17.10
N ASP A 111 -11.64 12.85 -15.95
CA ASP A 111 -10.79 13.98 -15.58
C ASP A 111 -9.37 13.56 -15.10
N GLY A 112 -9.06 12.27 -15.05
CA GLY A 112 -7.77 11.74 -14.65
C GLY A 112 -7.58 11.55 -13.13
N LEU A 113 -8.56 11.92 -12.31
CA LEU A 113 -8.50 11.65 -10.86
C LEU A 113 -8.92 10.21 -10.54
N LEU A 114 -8.35 9.72 -9.44
CA LEU A 114 -8.75 8.44 -8.86
C LEU A 114 -10.22 8.49 -8.42
N ASP A 115 -10.96 7.44 -8.75
CA ASP A 115 -12.31 7.18 -8.25
C ASP A 115 -12.26 6.24 -7.04
N THR A 116 -11.77 5.02 -7.24
CA THR A 116 -11.73 3.99 -6.20
C THR A 116 -10.46 3.15 -6.30
N MET A 117 -9.99 2.67 -5.15
CA MET A 117 -8.87 1.74 -5.03
C MET A 117 -9.37 0.36 -4.61
N TYR A 118 -8.93 -0.67 -5.32
CA TYR A 118 -9.15 -2.07 -4.98
C TYR A 118 -7.81 -2.76 -4.74
N ILE A 119 -7.76 -3.65 -3.76
CA ILE A 119 -6.60 -4.52 -3.54
C ILE A 119 -7.01 -5.95 -3.88
N ARG A 120 -6.12 -6.64 -4.56
CA ARG A 120 -6.26 -8.05 -4.94
C ARG A 120 -5.05 -8.83 -4.43
N ASP A 121 -5.16 -10.16 -4.47
CA ASP A 121 -4.09 -11.09 -4.09
C ASP A 121 -3.75 -11.03 -2.60
N PHE A 122 -4.33 -11.96 -1.87
CA PHE A 122 -4.21 -12.02 -0.41
C PHE A 122 -3.22 -13.10 0.07
N GLU A 123 -2.48 -13.74 -0.83
CA GLU A 123 -1.46 -14.72 -0.46
C GLU A 123 -0.32 -14.08 0.34
N GLY A 124 0.07 -12.87 -0.04
CA GLY A 124 1.15 -12.10 0.60
C GLY A 124 0.78 -11.41 1.90
N LEU A 125 -0.38 -11.63 2.49
CA LEU A 125 -0.78 -11.02 3.76
C LEU A 125 0.19 -11.36 4.90
N ARG A 126 0.25 -10.44 5.89
CA ARG A 126 0.76 -10.73 7.24
C ARG A 126 -0.27 -10.25 8.24
N ILE A 127 -0.58 -11.12 9.21
CA ILE A 127 -1.60 -10.87 10.23
C ILE A 127 -0.99 -11.08 11.60
N ASP A 128 -1.04 -10.04 12.43
CA ASP A 128 -0.73 -10.12 13.85
C ASP A 128 -1.82 -10.95 14.56
N LYS A 129 -1.46 -12.18 14.93
CA LYS A 129 -2.38 -13.14 15.53
C LYS A 129 -2.97 -12.63 16.85
N ALA A 130 -2.15 -12.01 17.69
CA ALA A 130 -2.59 -11.48 18.98
C ALA A 130 -3.60 -10.35 18.78
N GLN A 131 -3.27 -9.38 17.93
CA GLN A 131 -4.15 -8.25 17.64
C GLN A 131 -5.49 -8.67 17.04
N LEU A 132 -5.48 -9.62 16.09
CA LEU A 132 -6.71 -10.09 15.46
C LEU A 132 -7.63 -10.79 16.48
N ASN A 133 -7.05 -11.59 17.40
CA ASN A 133 -7.79 -12.24 18.48
C ASN A 133 -8.32 -11.22 19.51
N GLU A 134 -7.55 -10.18 19.86
CA GLU A 134 -8.01 -9.07 20.73
C GLU A 134 -9.23 -8.36 20.14
N MET A 135 -9.32 -8.28 18.81
CA MET A 135 -10.47 -7.73 18.09
C MET A 135 -11.66 -8.70 18.00
N GLY A 136 -11.58 -9.88 18.63
CA GLY A 136 -12.66 -10.86 18.68
C GLY A 136 -12.74 -11.81 17.47
N TYR A 137 -11.74 -11.81 16.60
CA TYR A 137 -11.71 -12.71 15.44
C TYR A 137 -10.84 -13.93 15.72
N SER A 138 -11.41 -15.12 15.55
CA SER A 138 -10.68 -16.39 15.74
C SER A 138 -9.69 -16.64 14.60
N THR A 139 -8.50 -17.10 14.96
CA THR A 139 -7.47 -17.54 14.02
C THR A 139 -7.38 -19.08 13.92
N SER A 140 -8.29 -19.81 14.58
CA SER A 140 -8.25 -21.29 14.66
C SER A 140 -8.50 -22.00 13.33
N HIS A 141 -9.06 -21.31 12.35
CA HIS A 141 -9.34 -21.86 11.01
C HIS A 141 -8.15 -21.76 10.05
N PHE A 142 -7.09 -21.04 10.43
CA PHE A 142 -5.86 -21.02 9.63
C PHE A 142 -5.08 -22.31 9.86
N HIS A 143 -4.57 -22.87 8.77
CA HIS A 143 -3.70 -24.04 8.85
C HIS A 143 -2.43 -23.71 9.65
N GLU A 144 -1.92 -24.65 10.43
CA GLU A 144 -0.72 -24.44 11.28
C GLU A 144 0.54 -24.05 10.50
N LYS A 145 0.67 -24.55 9.25
CA LYS A 145 1.74 -24.18 8.31
C LYS A 145 1.50 -22.85 7.59
N SER A 146 0.40 -22.14 7.89
CA SER A 146 0.10 -20.86 7.24
C SER A 146 1.16 -19.81 7.57
N ARG A 147 1.73 -19.20 6.52
CA ARG A 147 2.73 -18.12 6.63
C ARG A 147 2.09 -16.73 6.78
N ILE A 148 0.76 -16.66 6.75
CA ILE A 148 0.01 -15.40 6.86
C ILE A 148 0.01 -14.92 8.31
N LEU A 149 -0.18 -15.83 9.27
CA LEU A 149 -0.15 -15.50 10.70
C LEU A 149 1.28 -15.29 11.19
N THR A 150 1.48 -14.29 12.03
CA THR A 150 2.75 -13.99 12.69
C THR A 150 2.53 -13.46 14.10
N ASP A 151 3.48 -13.71 14.99
CA ASP A 151 3.55 -13.09 16.32
C ASP A 151 4.43 -11.83 16.32
N SER A 152 4.99 -11.45 15.16
CA SER A 152 5.88 -10.29 14.98
C SER A 152 5.13 -9.07 14.46
N LYS A 153 4.85 -8.11 15.32
CA LYS A 153 4.31 -6.78 14.96
C LYS A 153 5.19 -6.07 13.92
N THR A 154 6.52 -6.18 14.07
CA THR A 154 7.49 -5.59 13.14
C THR A 154 7.34 -6.18 11.74
N SER A 155 7.12 -7.50 11.61
CA SER A 155 6.89 -8.14 10.32
C SER A 155 5.64 -7.62 9.62
N VAL A 156 4.55 -7.41 10.38
CA VAL A 156 3.30 -6.83 9.86
C VAL A 156 3.53 -5.39 9.40
N PHE A 157 4.16 -4.58 10.24
CA PHE A 157 4.47 -3.19 9.92
C PHE A 157 5.36 -3.08 8.67
N ASN A 158 6.50 -3.79 8.66
CA ASN A 158 7.44 -3.75 7.54
C ASN A 158 6.78 -4.21 6.23
N LYS A 159 5.89 -5.21 6.27
CA LYS A 159 5.14 -5.65 5.09
C LYS A 159 4.26 -4.54 4.52
N ALA A 160 3.44 -3.92 5.36
CA ALA A 160 2.55 -2.85 4.94
C ALA A 160 3.31 -1.62 4.45
N PHE A 161 4.33 -1.19 5.22
CA PHE A 161 5.11 0.01 4.91
C PHE A 161 5.91 -0.16 3.61
N TYR A 162 6.65 -1.27 3.47
CA TYR A 162 7.43 -1.54 2.28
C TYR A 162 6.56 -1.60 1.02
N SER A 163 5.47 -2.37 1.05
CA SER A 163 4.65 -2.57 -0.14
C SER A 163 3.87 -1.31 -0.54
N THR A 164 3.35 -0.56 0.43
CA THR A 164 2.44 0.56 0.18
C THR A 164 3.17 1.88 0.03
N VAL A 165 4.09 2.20 0.97
CA VAL A 165 4.76 3.51 0.97
C VAL A 165 6.01 3.47 0.10
N GLN A 166 6.95 2.56 0.39
CA GLN A 166 8.23 2.55 -0.32
C GLN A 166 8.11 2.11 -1.78
N ASN A 167 7.36 1.04 -2.03
CA ASN A 167 7.20 0.51 -3.39
C ASN A 167 6.11 1.25 -4.15
N HIS A 168 4.86 1.24 -3.66
CA HIS A 168 3.74 1.76 -4.43
C HIS A 168 3.83 3.29 -4.60
N LEU A 169 3.80 4.05 -3.49
CA LEU A 169 3.86 5.52 -3.55
C LEU A 169 5.22 6.00 -4.02
N GLY A 170 6.31 5.33 -3.63
CA GLY A 170 7.66 5.69 -4.04
C GLY A 170 7.85 5.69 -5.55
N GLU A 171 7.41 4.64 -6.24
CA GLU A 171 7.53 4.55 -7.70
C GLU A 171 6.63 5.58 -8.43
N LEU A 172 5.42 5.84 -7.92
CA LEU A 172 4.55 6.89 -8.48
C LEU A 172 5.18 8.27 -8.34
N ILE A 173 5.64 8.62 -7.13
CA ILE A 173 6.27 9.91 -6.82
C ILE A 173 7.53 10.10 -7.66
N LEU A 174 8.40 9.08 -7.74
CA LEU A 174 9.60 9.11 -8.55
C LEU A 174 9.29 9.32 -10.03
N THR A 175 8.26 8.66 -10.56
CA THR A 175 7.86 8.80 -11.96
C THR A 175 7.31 10.20 -12.25
N ILE A 176 6.50 10.75 -11.34
CA ILE A 176 5.95 12.10 -11.47
C ILE A 176 7.08 13.15 -11.38
N SER A 177 8.00 13.01 -10.43
CA SER A 177 9.09 13.97 -10.25
C SER A 177 10.03 14.04 -11.45
N LYS A 178 10.28 12.89 -12.11
CA LYS A 178 11.07 12.84 -13.36
C LYS A 178 10.41 13.55 -14.54
N ALA A 179 9.11 13.76 -14.51
CA ALA A 179 8.36 14.48 -15.55
C ALA A 179 8.31 16.01 -15.32
N SER A 180 8.85 16.49 -14.20
CA SER A 180 8.90 17.90 -13.83
C SER A 180 10.32 18.43 -13.84
N ASN A 181 10.45 19.75 -14.01
CA ASN A 181 11.71 20.47 -13.83
C ASN A 181 11.90 21.02 -12.40
N ASP A 182 10.91 20.87 -11.52
CA ASP A 182 11.01 21.28 -10.11
C ASP A 182 11.75 20.19 -9.31
N SER A 183 13.01 20.48 -8.97
CA SER A 183 13.86 19.59 -8.17
C SER A 183 13.32 19.33 -6.75
N ASN A 184 12.38 20.13 -6.27
CA ASN A 184 11.75 19.98 -4.96
C ASN A 184 10.41 19.24 -5.00
N LEU A 185 9.87 18.92 -6.19
CA LEU A 185 8.54 18.34 -6.33
C LEU A 185 8.42 17.00 -5.58
N GLU A 186 9.45 16.14 -5.68
CA GLU A 186 9.48 14.85 -4.96
C GLU A 186 9.32 15.06 -3.45
N ARG A 187 10.11 15.95 -2.87
CA ARG A 187 10.06 16.27 -1.44
C ARG A 187 8.70 16.83 -1.02
N HIS A 188 8.09 17.70 -1.83
CA HIS A 188 6.78 18.26 -1.56
C HIS A 188 5.69 17.18 -1.61
N MET A 189 5.76 16.24 -2.55
CA MET A 189 4.82 15.11 -2.61
C MET A 189 4.94 14.19 -1.38
N TRP A 190 6.17 13.94 -0.91
CA TRP A 190 6.36 13.18 0.34
C TRP A 190 5.79 13.90 1.57
N TYR A 191 5.87 15.23 1.61
CA TYR A 191 5.22 16.02 2.66
C TYR A 191 3.69 15.89 2.61
N ILE A 192 3.10 15.88 1.43
CA ILE A 192 1.67 15.64 1.26
C ILE A 192 1.29 14.24 1.75
N VAL A 193 2.05 13.22 1.39
CA VAL A 193 1.81 11.85 1.90
C VAL A 193 1.88 11.82 3.43
N ARG A 194 2.85 12.51 4.02
CA ARG A 194 2.96 12.65 5.48
C ARG A 194 1.74 13.31 6.08
N ASP A 195 1.25 14.42 5.53
CA ASP A 195 0.07 15.12 6.02
C ASP A 195 -1.20 14.25 5.91
N VAL A 196 -1.34 13.48 4.83
CA VAL A 196 -2.42 12.51 4.66
C VAL A 196 -2.37 11.44 5.76
N LEU A 197 -1.19 10.91 6.07
CA LEU A 197 -1.00 9.93 7.15
C LEU A 197 -1.32 10.53 8.52
N ASP A 198 -0.84 11.73 8.83
CA ASP A 198 -1.15 12.42 10.08
C ASP A 198 -2.67 12.56 10.27
N ASN A 199 -3.37 13.02 9.23
CA ASN A 199 -4.82 13.11 9.26
C ASN A 199 -5.52 11.75 9.48
N ILE A 200 -5.04 10.67 8.86
CA ILE A 200 -5.59 9.32 9.06
C ILE A 200 -5.39 8.88 10.51
N PHE A 201 -4.19 9.05 11.07
CA PHE A 201 -3.90 8.69 12.46
C PHE A 201 -4.75 9.49 13.44
N ASP A 202 -4.90 10.79 13.23
CA ASP A 202 -5.74 11.66 14.08
C ASP A 202 -7.22 11.21 14.07
N GLN A 203 -7.75 10.86 12.89
CA GLN A 203 -9.10 10.31 12.76
C GLN A 203 -9.24 8.94 13.46
N LEU A 204 -8.21 8.10 13.40
CA LEU A 204 -8.18 6.83 14.10
C LEU A 204 -8.20 7.03 15.61
N VAL A 205 -7.40 7.94 16.16
CA VAL A 205 -7.40 8.29 17.58
C VAL A 205 -8.77 8.83 18.01
N LEU A 206 -9.36 9.76 17.26
CA LEU A 206 -10.71 10.27 17.54
C LEU A 206 -11.78 9.15 17.53
N SER A 207 -11.59 8.11 16.74
CA SER A 207 -12.49 6.96 16.69
C SER A 207 -12.39 6.07 17.94
N THR A 208 -11.23 6.04 18.61
CA THR A 208 -11.04 5.25 19.85
C THR A 208 -11.89 5.80 20.99
N HIS A 209 -12.04 7.13 21.08
CA HIS A 209 -12.87 7.77 22.11
C HIS A 209 -14.37 7.45 21.97
N LYS A 210 -14.80 6.95 20.80
CA LYS A 210 -16.20 6.60 20.53
C LYS A 210 -16.49 5.09 20.67
N SER A 211 -15.46 4.28 20.59
CA SER A 211 -15.58 2.81 20.73
C SER A 211 -14.31 2.28 21.38
N ASN A 212 -14.42 1.58 22.49
CA ASN A 212 -13.29 0.93 23.18
C ASN A 212 -12.59 -0.18 22.36
N GLN A 213 -12.72 -0.16 21.04
CA GLN A 213 -12.28 -1.25 20.16
C GLN A 213 -10.84 -1.11 19.64
N VAL A 214 -10.21 0.05 19.76
CA VAL A 214 -8.84 0.26 19.26
C VAL A 214 -7.97 0.84 20.36
N ASN A 215 -6.79 0.29 20.52
CA ASN A 215 -5.81 0.77 21.50
C ASN A 215 -5.05 1.98 20.94
N GLU A 216 -5.23 3.17 21.54
CA GLU A 216 -4.56 4.40 21.15
C GLU A 216 -3.03 4.26 21.19
N ASN A 217 -2.49 3.52 22.17
CA ASN A 217 -1.05 3.28 22.25
C ASN A 217 -0.51 2.57 21.01
N ARG A 218 -1.29 1.63 20.43
CA ARG A 218 -0.90 0.95 19.19
C ARG A 218 -0.90 1.89 18.00
N ILE A 219 -1.88 2.80 17.92
CA ILE A 219 -1.92 3.81 16.85
C ILE A 219 -0.67 4.69 16.92
N ASN A 220 -0.32 5.16 18.13
CA ASN A 220 0.85 6.00 18.35
C ASN A 220 2.16 5.24 18.08
N GLU A 221 2.29 3.97 18.52
CA GLU A 221 3.44 3.11 18.22
C GLU A 221 3.67 2.98 16.70
N ILE A 222 2.61 2.76 15.93
CA ILE A 222 2.69 2.64 14.47
C ILE A 222 3.03 3.99 13.85
N LYS A 223 2.40 5.09 14.32
CA LYS A 223 2.68 6.46 13.87
C LYS A 223 4.16 6.81 14.09
N ASP A 224 4.68 6.58 15.28
CA ASP A 224 6.08 6.87 15.64
C ASP A 224 7.06 6.05 14.79
N THR A 225 6.77 4.77 14.58
CA THR A 225 7.58 3.91 13.73
C THR A 225 7.56 4.37 12.27
N MET A 226 6.40 4.75 11.76
CA MET A 226 6.21 5.20 10.38
C MET A 226 6.91 6.54 10.11
N PHE A 227 7.06 7.37 11.11
CA PHE A 227 7.66 8.70 11.02
C PHE A 227 9.09 8.79 11.59
N ALA A 228 9.67 7.66 11.96
CA ALA A 228 11.07 7.59 12.42
C ALA A 228 12.04 8.08 11.33
N PRO A 229 13.21 8.63 11.69
CA PRO A 229 14.18 9.13 10.70
C PRO A 229 14.72 8.04 9.77
N PHE A 230 14.76 6.80 10.24
CA PHE A 230 15.21 5.63 9.47
C PHE A 230 14.15 4.55 9.47
N ILE A 231 14.02 3.89 8.33
CA ILE A 231 13.08 2.79 8.11
C ILE A 231 13.78 1.56 7.56
N ASP A 232 13.15 0.41 7.73
CA ASP A 232 13.62 -0.84 7.16
C ASP A 232 13.30 -0.90 5.66
N TYR A 233 14.33 -1.15 4.84
CA TYR A 233 14.19 -1.39 3.41
C TYR A 233 14.55 -2.84 3.10
N LYS A 234 13.66 -3.52 2.38
CA LYS A 234 13.80 -4.94 2.04
C LYS A 234 14.86 -5.17 0.96
N CYS A 235 15.90 -5.96 1.27
CA CYS A 235 16.99 -6.29 0.35
C CYS A 235 16.61 -7.45 -0.57
N VAL A 236 15.76 -7.20 -1.56
CA VAL A 236 15.23 -8.25 -2.46
C VAL A 236 16.34 -8.96 -3.24
N THR A 237 17.35 -8.23 -3.70
CA THR A 237 18.46 -8.82 -4.48
C THR A 237 19.31 -9.77 -3.63
N THR A 238 19.69 -9.35 -2.41
CA THR A 238 20.45 -10.20 -1.47
C THR A 238 19.71 -11.50 -1.17
N MET A 239 18.43 -11.40 -0.86
CA MET A 239 17.57 -12.56 -0.59
C MET A 239 17.51 -13.55 -1.76
N ARG A 240 17.51 -13.05 -3.00
CA ARG A 240 17.50 -13.88 -4.21
C ARG A 240 18.85 -14.57 -4.46
N LEU A 241 19.95 -13.90 -4.14
CA LEU A 241 21.31 -14.46 -4.30
C LEU A 241 21.63 -15.50 -3.23
N GLU A 242 21.07 -15.36 -2.03
CA GLU A 242 21.30 -16.27 -0.89
C GLU A 242 20.29 -17.43 -0.84
N ASP A 243 19.39 -17.52 -1.83
CA ASP A 243 18.27 -18.49 -1.90
C ASP A 243 17.39 -18.51 -0.63
N GLU A 244 17.38 -17.40 0.09
CA GLU A 244 16.59 -17.19 1.29
C GLU A 244 15.18 -16.68 0.96
N ALA A 245 14.37 -17.53 0.34
CA ALA A 245 13.00 -17.17 -0.04
C ALA A 245 12.10 -16.76 1.15
N HIS A 246 12.53 -17.05 2.39
CA HIS A 246 11.69 -16.94 3.57
C HIS A 246 12.24 -16.07 4.70
N HIS A 247 13.54 -15.73 4.68
CA HIS A 247 14.16 -14.81 5.62
C HIS A 247 14.36 -13.45 4.96
N TYR A 248 13.65 -12.44 5.45
CA TYR A 248 13.74 -11.09 4.92
C TYR A 248 14.95 -10.38 5.52
N THR A 249 15.91 -10.03 4.65
CA THR A 249 17.03 -9.16 5.02
C THR A 249 16.62 -7.70 4.84
N TYR A 250 16.87 -6.88 5.86
CA TYR A 250 16.55 -5.45 5.84
C TYR A 250 17.79 -4.61 6.10
N ILE A 251 17.85 -3.43 5.48
CA ILE A 251 18.81 -2.36 5.80
C ILE A 251 18.05 -1.11 6.23
N LYS A 252 18.69 -0.27 7.04
CA LYS A 252 18.13 1.05 7.38
C LYS A 252 18.41 2.04 6.26
N VAL A 253 17.38 2.74 5.83
CA VAL A 253 17.45 3.84 4.86
C VAL A 253 16.77 5.08 5.43
N ASN A 254 17.12 6.26 4.89
CA ASN A 254 16.43 7.50 5.24
C ASN A 254 14.94 7.41 4.92
N ASN A 255 14.13 7.89 5.85
CA ASN A 255 12.68 7.89 5.69
C ASN A 255 12.20 9.16 5.00
N PRO A 256 11.59 9.10 3.81
CA PRO A 256 11.09 10.28 3.12
C PRO A 256 9.91 10.95 3.84
N LEU A 257 9.27 10.25 4.78
CA LEU A 257 8.19 10.79 5.62
C LEU A 257 8.72 11.50 6.88
N TYR A 258 10.01 11.37 7.19
CA TYR A 258 10.59 12.07 8.35
C TYR A 258 10.65 13.57 8.10
N ARG A 259 10.27 14.35 9.12
CA ARG A 259 10.47 15.80 9.17
C ARG A 259 11.27 16.13 10.42
N GLU A 260 12.34 16.87 10.27
CA GLU A 260 13.00 17.46 11.43
C GLU A 260 12.03 18.42 12.11
N ASN A 261 11.84 18.24 13.42
CA ASN A 261 11.07 19.20 14.21
C ASN A 261 11.88 20.51 14.25
N ASN A 262 11.40 21.55 13.60
CA ASN A 262 11.93 22.89 13.72
C ASN A 262 11.62 23.46 15.10
#